data_50055582628371625bc26d5ab4b89401
#
_entry.id   50055582628371625bc26d5ab4b89401
#
_cell.length_a   1.000
_cell.length_b   1.000
_cell.length_c   1.000
_cell.angle_alpha   90.00
_cell.angle_beta   90.00
_cell.angle_gamma   90.00
#
_symmetry.space_group_name_H-M   'P 1'
#
loop_
_entity.id
_entity.type
_entity.pdbx_description
1 polymer ?
#
loop_
_entity_poly.entity_id
_entity_poly.type
_entity_poly.pdbx_seq_one_letter_code
_entity_poly.pdbx_strand_id
1 'polypeptide(L)'
;QTMKRKLVLPKMRISSPEEFLLLYPFAREVFADGIERSIQRAKNKKKQRKTYSGKKKQHTRKSVIVSDNHRRILIVTKAKSGRRHDKRLADKESVFENLPQDVEVFADTAFTGEQRVHSKTYIPQKKPRGRELTASEKEMNRIISSFRVVVEHAIGGIKRYRCISDKLRNRKAFIDDKFLLLSSGLWNYHLSFT
;
A
#
# COMPACT_ATOMS: atom_id res chain seq x y z
N GLN A 1 7.96 23.32 -1.90
CA GLN A 1 9.00 23.37 -0.84
C GLN A 1 8.41 23.23 0.56
N THR A 2 7.30 23.88 0.87
CA THR A 2 6.65 23.85 2.21
C THR A 2 6.22 22.42 2.63
N MET A 3 5.68 21.63 1.71
CA MET A 3 5.28 20.24 1.99
C MET A 3 6.49 19.33 2.26
N LYS A 4 7.62 19.51 1.59
CA LYS A 4 8.87 18.77 1.88
C LYS A 4 9.44 19.11 3.25
N ARG A 5 9.44 20.38 3.63
CA ARG A 5 9.96 20.84 4.93
C ARG A 5 9.19 20.28 6.13
N LYS A 6 7.88 20.02 5.98
CA LYS A 6 7.03 19.45 7.04
C LYS A 6 6.95 17.91 7.02
N LEU A 7 7.77 17.21 6.19
CA LEU A 7 7.73 15.75 6.01
C LEU A 7 6.33 15.21 5.68
N VAL A 8 5.52 15.99 4.96
CA VAL A 8 4.14 15.64 4.63
C VAL A 8 4.07 14.71 3.43
N LEU A 9 5.00 14.83 2.46
CA LEU A 9 5.07 13.93 1.31
C LEU A 9 5.63 12.58 1.73
N PRO A 10 4.96 11.47 1.43
CA PRO A 10 5.49 10.14 1.65
C PRO A 10 6.71 9.87 0.77
N LYS A 11 7.49 8.87 1.13
CA LYS A 11 8.58 8.38 0.28
C LYS A 11 8.05 7.44 -0.80
N MET A 12 8.63 7.51 -1.99
CA MET A 12 8.30 6.55 -3.06
C MET A 12 9.10 5.25 -2.94
N ARG A 13 10.17 5.26 -2.20
CA ARG A 13 11.03 4.12 -1.87
C ARG A 13 11.81 4.46 -0.61
N ILE A 14 11.99 3.48 0.23
CA ILE A 14 12.97 3.46 1.32
C ILE A 14 14.08 2.53 0.86
N SER A 15 15.32 2.91 1.11
CA SER A 15 16.50 2.19 0.62
C SER A 15 17.12 1.29 1.67
N SER A 16 16.82 1.55 2.96
CA SER A 16 17.29 0.71 4.07
C SER A 16 16.43 0.93 5.33
N PRO A 17 16.51 0.01 6.32
CA PRO A 17 15.87 0.17 7.62
C PRO A 17 16.31 1.44 8.37
N GLU A 18 17.58 1.82 8.23
CA GLU A 18 18.13 3.03 8.88
C GLU A 18 17.50 4.29 8.29
N GLU A 19 17.31 4.34 6.95
CA GLU A 19 16.59 5.45 6.31
C GLU A 19 15.16 5.54 6.83
N PHE A 20 14.49 4.40 7.05
CA PHE A 20 13.14 4.38 7.61
C PHE A 20 13.12 4.99 9.01
N LEU A 21 14.00 4.54 9.90
CA LEU A 21 14.09 5.04 11.28
C LEU A 21 14.44 6.53 11.34
N LEU A 22 15.33 6.99 10.46
CA LEU A 22 15.68 8.41 10.36
C LEU A 22 14.49 9.28 9.99
N LEU A 23 13.62 8.79 9.08
CA LEU A 23 12.47 9.55 8.59
C LEU A 23 11.25 9.43 9.48
N TYR A 24 11.08 8.27 10.12
CA TYR A 24 9.90 7.89 10.90
C TYR A 24 10.29 7.28 12.25
N PRO A 25 11.01 8.02 13.13
CA PRO A 25 11.58 7.47 14.37
C PRO A 25 10.53 6.97 15.36
N PHE A 26 9.28 7.41 15.22
CA PHE A 26 8.18 7.05 16.12
C PHE A 26 7.22 6.01 15.54
N ALA A 27 7.45 5.53 14.31
CA ALA A 27 6.62 4.50 13.69
C ALA A 27 6.99 3.13 14.26
N ARG A 28 6.20 2.63 15.21
CA ARG A 28 6.35 1.29 15.82
C ARG A 28 5.48 0.25 15.17
N GLU A 29 4.36 0.68 14.62
CA GLU A 29 3.39 -0.14 13.91
C GLU A 29 3.12 0.48 12.55
N VAL A 30 3.14 -0.35 11.52
CA VAL A 30 2.83 0.08 10.16
C VAL A 30 1.85 -0.89 9.49
N PHE A 31 1.08 -0.35 8.57
CA PHE A 31 0.00 -1.06 7.89
C PHE A 31 0.23 -1.00 6.39
N ALA A 32 0.35 -2.16 5.75
CA ALA A 32 0.61 -2.27 4.32
C ALA A 32 -0.62 -2.79 3.56
N ASP A 33 -1.01 -2.08 2.50
CA ASP A 33 -2.07 -2.53 1.59
C ASP A 33 -1.81 -2.09 0.15
N GLY A 34 -2.50 -2.75 -0.79
CA GLY A 34 -2.44 -2.46 -2.21
C GLY A 34 -3.51 -1.45 -2.65
N ILE A 35 -3.10 -0.32 -3.21
CA ILE A 35 -4.03 0.56 -3.89
C ILE A 35 -4.06 0.28 -5.39
N GLU A 36 -5.26 0.03 -5.91
CA GLU A 36 -5.49 -0.22 -7.33
C GLU A 36 -6.33 0.91 -7.92
N ARG A 37 -5.81 1.53 -8.98
CA ARG A 37 -6.40 2.72 -9.63
C ARG A 37 -6.75 2.41 -11.07
N SER A 38 -7.97 2.81 -11.49
CA SER A 38 -8.46 2.63 -12.84
C SER A 38 -7.72 3.52 -13.84
N ILE A 39 -7.38 2.92 -14.99
CA ILE A 39 -6.76 3.64 -16.11
C ILE A 39 -7.55 3.43 -17.40
N GLN A 40 -7.36 4.32 -18.35
CA GLN A 40 -7.95 4.15 -19.68
C GLN A 40 -7.35 2.93 -20.36
N ARG A 41 -8.23 2.13 -21.02
CA ARG A 41 -7.83 1.00 -21.86
C ARG A 41 -6.86 1.44 -22.95
N ALA A 42 -5.73 0.76 -23.07
CA ALA A 42 -4.77 1.02 -24.12
C ALA A 42 -5.29 0.50 -25.49
N LYS A 43 -4.91 1.12 -26.61
CA LYS A 43 -5.22 0.58 -27.94
C LYS A 43 -4.46 -0.71 -28.22
N ASN A 44 -3.21 -0.83 -27.79
CA ASN A 44 -2.34 -1.99 -28.03
C ASN A 44 -2.76 -3.19 -27.17
N LYS A 45 -3.06 -4.34 -27.80
CA LYS A 45 -3.52 -5.58 -27.16
C LYS A 45 -2.53 -6.12 -26.10
N LYS A 46 -1.19 -6.04 -26.34
CA LYS A 46 -0.18 -6.47 -25.36
C LYS A 46 -0.23 -5.60 -24.09
N LYS A 47 -0.40 -4.29 -24.23
CA LYS A 47 -0.58 -3.37 -23.10
C LYS A 47 -1.90 -3.62 -22.36
N GLN A 48 -2.99 -3.93 -23.08
CA GLN A 48 -4.27 -4.30 -22.46
C GLN A 48 -4.10 -5.52 -21.56
N ARG A 49 -3.53 -6.63 -22.07
CA ARG A 49 -3.29 -7.85 -21.27
C ARG A 49 -2.45 -7.59 -20.03
N LYS A 50 -1.45 -6.71 -20.12
CA LYS A 50 -0.60 -6.34 -18.97
C LYS A 50 -1.34 -5.57 -17.90
N THR A 51 -2.27 -4.68 -18.26
CA THR A 51 -2.94 -3.77 -17.34
C THR A 51 -4.30 -4.27 -16.83
N TYR A 52 -4.84 -5.34 -17.39
CA TYR A 52 -6.14 -5.88 -17.00
C TYR A 52 -6.07 -6.57 -15.62
N SER A 53 -6.87 -6.08 -14.69
CA SER A 53 -7.06 -6.67 -13.37
C SER A 53 -8.24 -7.65 -13.41
N GLY A 54 -7.98 -8.93 -13.19
CA GLY A 54 -9.01 -9.95 -13.08
C GLY A 54 -9.95 -9.72 -11.89
N LYS A 55 -9.42 -9.20 -10.78
CA LYS A 55 -10.20 -8.87 -9.57
C LYS A 55 -11.17 -7.71 -9.82
N LYS A 56 -10.70 -6.64 -10.46
CA LYS A 56 -11.50 -5.42 -10.70
C LYS A 56 -12.23 -5.41 -12.04
N LYS A 57 -12.01 -6.42 -12.90
CA LYS A 57 -12.61 -6.53 -14.26
C LYS A 57 -12.38 -5.30 -15.13
N GLN A 58 -11.27 -4.61 -14.93
CA GLN A 58 -10.91 -3.38 -15.66
C GLN A 58 -9.40 -3.19 -15.78
N HIS A 59 -8.97 -2.21 -16.58
CA HIS A 59 -7.56 -1.86 -16.71
C HIS A 59 -7.14 -0.97 -15.54
N THR A 60 -6.08 -1.39 -14.84
CA THR A 60 -5.64 -0.71 -13.62
C THR A 60 -4.13 -0.66 -13.52
N ARG A 61 -3.67 0.20 -12.60
CA ARG A 61 -2.31 0.20 -12.06
C ARG A 61 -2.37 0.08 -10.55
N LYS A 62 -1.36 -0.58 -9.99
CA LYS A 62 -1.25 -0.85 -8.56
C LYS A 62 0.00 -0.23 -7.95
N SER A 63 -0.13 0.22 -6.71
CA SER A 63 0.96 0.61 -5.82
C SER A 63 0.75 -0.04 -4.46
N VAL A 64 1.81 -0.25 -3.69
CA VAL A 64 1.72 -0.57 -2.27
C VAL A 64 1.79 0.73 -1.49
N ILE A 65 0.96 0.84 -0.47
CA ILE A 65 0.95 1.94 0.49
C ILE A 65 1.33 1.36 1.85
N VAL A 66 2.19 2.08 2.58
CA VAL A 66 2.46 1.83 3.99
C VAL A 66 2.06 3.07 4.78
N SER A 67 1.21 2.88 5.79
CA SER A 67 0.77 3.93 6.70
C SER A 67 1.15 3.62 8.15
N ASP A 68 1.20 4.65 9.00
CA ASP A 68 1.32 4.49 10.45
C ASP A 68 -0.05 4.34 11.12
N ASN A 69 -0.06 4.15 12.43
CA ASN A 69 -1.27 4.04 13.26
C ASN A 69 -2.10 5.35 13.32
N HIS A 70 -1.51 6.50 12.95
CA HIS A 70 -2.20 7.78 12.80
C HIS A 70 -2.77 7.99 11.39
N ARG A 71 -2.84 6.96 10.57
CA ARG A 71 -3.34 6.98 9.18
C ARG A 71 -2.49 7.85 8.24
N ARG A 72 -1.29 8.28 8.66
CA ARG A 72 -0.37 9.00 7.78
C ARG A 72 0.29 8.02 6.82
N ILE A 73 0.39 8.39 5.57
CA ILE A 73 1.02 7.58 4.53
C ILE A 73 2.53 7.87 4.56
N LEU A 74 3.30 6.85 4.87
CA LEU A 74 4.75 6.91 4.98
C LEU A 74 5.44 6.56 3.65
N ILE A 75 4.97 5.48 3.02
CA ILE A 75 5.56 4.96 1.78
C ILE A 75 4.46 4.77 0.74
N VAL A 76 4.79 5.11 -0.51
CA VAL A 76 3.95 4.86 -1.69
C VAL A 76 4.85 4.35 -2.81
N THR A 77 4.69 3.09 -3.23
CA THR A 77 5.53 2.54 -4.29
C THR A 77 5.14 3.07 -5.67
N LYS A 78 6.08 3.01 -6.62
CA LYS A 78 5.80 3.28 -8.03
C LYS A 78 4.72 2.33 -8.56
N ALA A 79 3.81 2.89 -9.34
CA ALA A 79 2.71 2.12 -9.92
C ALA A 79 3.20 1.09 -10.93
N LYS A 80 2.70 -0.11 -10.81
CA LYS A 80 2.93 -1.22 -11.73
C LYS A 80 1.61 -1.67 -12.35
N SER A 81 1.69 -2.65 -13.22
CA SER A 81 0.54 -3.25 -13.88
C SER A 81 -0.46 -3.84 -12.88
N GLY A 82 -1.75 -3.57 -13.05
CA GLY A 82 -2.82 -4.08 -12.18
C GLY A 82 -2.97 -5.60 -12.18
N ARG A 83 -2.44 -6.30 -13.19
CA ARG A 83 -2.37 -7.77 -13.21
C ARG A 83 -1.39 -8.33 -12.19
N ARG A 84 -0.45 -7.52 -11.68
CA ARG A 84 0.61 -8.00 -10.79
C ARG A 84 0.04 -8.28 -9.39
N HIS A 85 0.49 -9.38 -8.78
CA HIS A 85 0.20 -9.69 -7.38
C HIS A 85 0.84 -8.65 -6.45
N ASP A 86 0.16 -8.32 -5.37
CA ASP A 86 0.60 -7.29 -4.42
C ASP A 86 1.92 -7.68 -3.75
N LYS A 87 2.09 -8.96 -3.34
CA LYS A 87 3.36 -9.50 -2.85
C LYS A 87 4.50 -9.25 -3.85
N ARG A 88 4.36 -9.68 -5.11
CA ARG A 88 5.41 -9.47 -6.12
C ARG A 88 5.72 -8.01 -6.39
N LEU A 89 4.79 -7.12 -6.09
CA LEU A 89 5.03 -5.69 -6.17
C LEU A 89 5.85 -5.21 -4.98
N ALA A 90 5.52 -5.67 -3.77
CA ALA A 90 6.26 -5.38 -2.55
C ALA A 90 7.71 -5.91 -2.63
N ASP A 91 7.89 -7.17 -3.03
CA ASP A 91 9.21 -7.79 -3.26
C ASP A 91 10.08 -6.95 -4.21
N LYS A 92 9.51 -6.55 -5.36
CA LYS A 92 10.25 -5.77 -6.37
C LYS A 92 10.68 -4.38 -5.89
N GLU A 93 9.92 -3.78 -5.02
CA GLU A 93 10.21 -2.45 -4.45
C GLU A 93 10.90 -2.57 -3.07
N SER A 94 11.23 -3.81 -2.62
CA SER A 94 11.87 -4.14 -1.34
C SER A 94 11.16 -3.48 -0.15
N VAL A 95 9.81 -3.49 -0.15
CA VAL A 95 9.03 -2.74 0.84
C VAL A 95 9.25 -3.31 2.23
N PHE A 96 9.08 -4.63 2.42
CA PHE A 96 9.22 -5.29 3.72
C PHE A 96 10.69 -5.49 4.12
N GLU A 97 11.58 -5.70 3.14
CA GLU A 97 13.02 -5.85 3.35
C GLU A 97 13.65 -4.59 3.95
N ASN A 98 13.16 -3.42 3.57
CA ASN A 98 13.67 -2.13 4.02
C ASN A 98 12.91 -1.56 5.23
N LEU A 99 12.02 -2.34 5.86
CA LEU A 99 11.44 -2.00 7.15
C LEU A 99 12.31 -2.55 8.28
N PRO A 100 12.49 -1.80 9.39
CA PRO A 100 13.23 -2.29 10.55
C PRO A 100 12.54 -3.49 11.19
N GLN A 101 13.31 -4.51 11.59
CA GLN A 101 12.79 -5.76 12.17
C GLN A 101 12.09 -5.60 13.53
N ASP A 102 12.24 -4.48 14.20
CA ASP A 102 11.57 -4.13 15.44
C ASP A 102 10.18 -3.49 15.23
N VAL A 103 9.90 -2.98 14.03
CA VAL A 103 8.60 -2.42 13.65
C VAL A 103 7.59 -3.54 13.36
N GLU A 104 6.39 -3.42 13.90
CA GLU A 104 5.31 -4.36 13.61
C GLU A 104 4.60 -4.00 12.31
N VAL A 105 4.40 -4.98 11.44
CA VAL A 105 3.80 -4.80 10.11
C VAL A 105 2.50 -5.59 10.01
N PHE A 106 1.39 -4.91 9.77
CA PHE A 106 0.08 -5.52 9.54
C PHE A 106 -0.26 -5.44 8.04
N ALA A 107 -0.55 -6.58 7.42
CA ALA A 107 -0.80 -6.65 5.99
C ALA A 107 -1.94 -7.61 5.61
N ASP A 108 -2.45 -7.50 4.38
CA ASP A 108 -3.46 -8.43 3.86
C ASP A 108 -2.87 -9.78 3.45
N THR A 109 -3.73 -10.76 3.32
CA THR A 109 -3.41 -12.10 2.80
C THR A 109 -2.75 -12.08 1.43
N ALA A 110 -2.87 -10.99 0.68
CA ALA A 110 -2.15 -10.78 -0.58
C ALA A 110 -0.62 -10.71 -0.42
N PHE A 111 -0.13 -10.44 0.80
CA PHE A 111 1.29 -10.38 1.15
C PHE A 111 1.79 -11.66 1.85
N THR A 112 1.04 -12.75 1.81
CA THR A 112 1.45 -14.03 2.41
C THR A 112 2.85 -14.44 1.92
N GLY A 113 3.74 -14.74 2.89
CA GLY A 113 5.14 -15.08 2.65
C GLY A 113 6.12 -13.95 2.93
N GLU A 114 5.66 -12.72 3.20
CA GLU A 114 6.52 -11.62 3.64
C GLU A 114 7.06 -11.83 5.07
N GLN A 115 6.42 -12.67 5.87
CA GLN A 115 6.90 -13.07 7.20
C GLN A 115 8.28 -13.73 7.18
N ARG A 116 8.73 -14.22 6.01
CA ARG A 116 10.08 -14.77 5.82
C ARG A 116 11.14 -13.69 5.66
N VAL A 117 10.74 -12.52 5.20
CA VAL A 117 11.60 -11.36 4.97
C VAL A 117 11.61 -10.45 6.20
N HIS A 118 10.44 -10.26 6.79
CA HIS A 118 10.24 -9.42 7.96
C HIS A 118 9.47 -10.21 9.03
N SER A 119 10.16 -10.58 10.13
CA SER A 119 9.66 -11.54 11.14
C SER A 119 8.41 -11.06 11.88
N LYS A 120 8.30 -9.75 12.17
CA LYS A 120 7.14 -9.15 12.84
C LYS A 120 6.04 -8.71 11.85
N THR A 121 5.79 -9.54 10.83
CA THR A 121 4.70 -9.29 9.89
C THR A 121 3.49 -10.15 10.22
N TYR A 122 2.38 -9.50 10.54
CA TYR A 122 1.11 -10.12 10.90
C TYR A 122 0.16 -10.10 9.70
N ILE A 123 -0.24 -11.29 9.25
CA ILE A 123 -1.14 -11.50 8.10
C ILE A 123 -2.25 -12.45 8.52
N PRO A 124 -3.52 -12.18 8.19
CA PRO A 124 -4.60 -13.10 8.50
C PRO A 124 -4.37 -14.48 7.90
N GLN A 125 -4.61 -15.52 8.69
CA GLN A 125 -4.46 -16.89 8.24
C GLN A 125 -5.61 -17.26 7.30
N LYS A 126 -5.26 -17.79 6.12
CA LYS A 126 -6.24 -18.33 5.17
C LYS A 126 -6.81 -19.63 5.69
N LYS A 127 -8.10 -19.88 5.45
CA LYS A 127 -8.74 -21.16 5.71
C LYS A 127 -7.99 -22.28 4.94
N PRO A 128 -7.44 -23.29 5.63
CA PRO A 128 -6.81 -24.43 4.97
C PRO A 128 -7.84 -25.27 4.22
N ARG A 129 -7.38 -26.03 3.22
CA ARG A 129 -8.24 -27.04 2.59
C ARG A 129 -8.57 -28.15 3.60
N GLY A 130 -9.85 -28.52 3.68
CA GLY A 130 -10.31 -29.68 4.46
C GLY A 130 -10.54 -29.42 5.96
N ARG A 131 -10.25 -28.21 6.49
CA ARG A 131 -10.63 -27.88 7.87
C ARG A 131 -11.11 -26.44 8.03
N GLU A 132 -11.89 -26.20 9.07
CA GLU A 132 -12.23 -24.86 9.53
C GLU A 132 -11.05 -24.26 10.32
N LEU A 133 -11.04 -22.92 10.38
CA LEU A 133 -10.18 -22.19 11.30
C LEU A 133 -10.61 -22.48 12.74
N THR A 134 -9.65 -22.71 13.63
CA THR A 134 -9.89 -22.83 15.05
C THR A 134 -10.41 -21.52 15.65
N ALA A 135 -10.97 -21.54 16.85
CA ALA A 135 -11.44 -20.36 17.54
C ALA A 135 -10.31 -19.34 17.74
N SER A 136 -9.12 -19.80 18.11
CA SER A 136 -7.92 -18.97 18.27
C SER A 136 -7.46 -18.33 16.94
N GLU A 137 -7.45 -19.11 15.85
CA GLU A 137 -7.10 -18.58 14.51
C GLU A 137 -8.12 -17.52 14.03
N LYS A 138 -9.42 -17.72 14.31
CA LYS A 138 -10.48 -16.75 13.99
C LYS A 138 -10.31 -15.47 14.79
N GLU A 139 -10.03 -15.58 16.09
CA GLU A 139 -9.82 -14.41 16.95
C GLU A 139 -8.57 -13.63 16.54
N MET A 140 -7.45 -14.31 16.25
CA MET A 140 -6.26 -13.65 15.72
C MET A 140 -6.52 -12.93 14.40
N ASN A 141 -7.26 -13.56 13.49
CA ASN A 141 -7.67 -12.94 12.23
C ASN A 141 -8.53 -11.69 12.45
N ARG A 142 -9.42 -11.72 13.46
CA ARG A 142 -10.25 -10.58 13.84
C ARG A 142 -9.40 -9.42 14.35
N ILE A 143 -8.44 -9.70 15.23
CA ILE A 143 -7.49 -8.70 15.75
C ILE A 143 -6.68 -8.08 14.60
N ILE A 144 -6.06 -8.88 13.74
CA ILE A 144 -5.29 -8.39 12.58
C ILE A 144 -6.17 -7.56 11.64
N SER A 145 -7.42 -7.98 11.42
CA SER A 145 -8.36 -7.27 10.56
C SER A 145 -8.77 -5.92 11.15
N SER A 146 -8.91 -5.81 12.48
CA SER A 146 -9.22 -4.52 13.12
C SER A 146 -8.09 -3.51 12.95
N PHE A 147 -6.85 -3.94 13.02
CA PHE A 147 -5.70 -3.08 12.74
C PHE A 147 -5.64 -2.60 11.28
N ARG A 148 -6.06 -3.45 10.32
CA ARG A 148 -6.06 -3.09 8.90
C ARG A 148 -7.04 -1.97 8.53
N VAL A 149 -8.05 -1.73 9.33
CA VAL A 149 -8.99 -0.59 9.14
C VAL A 149 -8.22 0.74 9.07
N VAL A 150 -7.09 0.85 9.75
CA VAL A 150 -6.25 2.07 9.74
C VAL A 150 -5.77 2.41 8.33
N VAL A 151 -5.19 1.44 7.60
CA VAL A 151 -4.72 1.68 6.23
C VAL A 151 -5.88 1.84 5.25
N GLU A 152 -7.00 1.17 5.49
CA GLU A 152 -8.21 1.36 4.69
C GLU A 152 -8.74 2.80 4.82
N HIS A 153 -8.71 3.38 6.02
CA HIS A 153 -9.04 4.78 6.25
C HIS A 153 -8.05 5.72 5.57
N ALA A 154 -6.74 5.44 5.62
CA ALA A 154 -5.73 6.21 4.91
C ALA A 154 -5.97 6.19 3.39
N ILE A 155 -6.24 5.00 2.82
CA ILE A 155 -6.60 4.84 1.41
C ILE A 155 -7.92 5.54 1.08
N GLY A 156 -8.92 5.46 1.95
CA GLY A 156 -10.17 6.19 1.83
C GLY A 156 -9.96 7.71 1.78
N GLY A 157 -9.05 8.21 2.63
CA GLY A 157 -8.66 9.62 2.67
C GLY A 157 -8.09 10.12 1.35
N ILE A 158 -7.15 9.39 0.75
CA ILE A 158 -6.58 9.78 -0.55
C ILE A 158 -7.55 9.59 -1.73
N LYS A 159 -8.52 8.68 -1.63
CA LYS A 159 -9.56 8.49 -2.65
C LYS A 159 -10.59 9.61 -2.71
N ARG A 160 -10.61 10.54 -1.75
CA ARG A 160 -11.40 11.78 -1.84
C ARG A 160 -10.95 12.65 -3.03
N TYR A 161 -9.68 12.51 -3.44
CA TYR A 161 -9.16 13.21 -4.61
C TYR A 161 -9.55 12.46 -5.89
N ARG A 162 -10.35 13.07 -6.75
CA ARG A 162 -10.88 12.47 -7.98
C ARG A 162 -9.80 11.97 -8.94
N CYS A 163 -8.60 12.54 -8.91
CA CYS A 163 -7.47 12.04 -9.68
C CYS A 163 -6.99 10.63 -9.24
N ILE A 164 -7.42 10.16 -8.06
CA ILE A 164 -7.14 8.83 -7.52
C ILE A 164 -8.33 7.89 -7.68
N SER A 165 -9.56 8.38 -7.43
CA SER A 165 -10.78 7.57 -7.49
C SER A 165 -11.31 7.38 -8.91
N ASP A 166 -11.20 8.40 -9.76
CA ASP A 166 -11.73 8.36 -11.12
C ASP A 166 -10.78 7.61 -12.07
N LYS A 167 -11.32 7.22 -13.22
CA LYS A 167 -10.53 6.60 -14.28
C LYS A 167 -9.51 7.59 -14.84
N LEU A 168 -8.24 7.31 -14.65
CA LEU A 168 -7.16 8.14 -15.18
C LEU A 168 -7.12 8.08 -16.72
N ARG A 169 -7.40 9.20 -17.35
CA ARG A 169 -7.38 9.35 -18.81
C ARG A 169 -6.06 9.90 -19.35
N ASN A 170 -5.28 10.55 -18.48
CA ASN A 170 -3.99 11.11 -18.85
C ASN A 170 -2.98 9.98 -19.15
N ARG A 171 -2.26 10.11 -20.27
CA ARG A 171 -1.29 9.11 -20.76
C ARG A 171 0.16 9.51 -20.53
N LYS A 172 0.40 10.67 -19.91
CA LYS A 172 1.75 11.14 -19.62
C LYS A 172 2.44 10.13 -18.69
N ALA A 173 3.69 9.80 -19.00
CA ALA A 173 4.47 8.87 -18.18
C ALA A 173 4.57 9.35 -16.73
N PHE A 174 4.45 8.42 -15.79
CA PHE A 174 4.58 8.68 -14.34
C PHE A 174 3.57 9.68 -13.75
N ILE A 175 2.56 10.11 -14.48
CA ILE A 175 1.58 11.06 -13.98
C ILE A 175 0.73 10.47 -12.84
N ASP A 176 0.43 9.18 -12.94
CA ASP A 176 -0.30 8.45 -11.90
C ASP A 176 0.50 8.34 -10.59
N ASP A 177 1.83 8.19 -10.67
CA ASP A 177 2.71 8.21 -9.50
C ASP A 177 2.73 9.60 -8.85
N LYS A 178 2.78 10.66 -9.66
CA LYS A 178 2.72 12.04 -9.17
C LYS A 178 1.40 12.35 -8.48
N PHE A 179 0.27 11.94 -9.07
CA PHE A 179 -1.03 12.14 -8.44
C PHE A 179 -1.14 11.38 -7.12
N LEU A 180 -0.68 10.13 -7.06
CA LEU A 180 -0.71 9.36 -5.83
C LEU A 180 0.18 10.01 -4.75
N LEU A 181 1.39 10.42 -5.10
CA LEU A 181 2.32 11.09 -4.18
C LEU A 181 1.72 12.39 -3.62
N LEU A 182 1.19 13.25 -4.51
CA LEU A 182 0.60 14.52 -4.11
C LEU A 182 -0.66 14.33 -3.26
N SER A 183 -1.57 13.44 -3.66
CA SER A 183 -2.78 13.15 -2.89
C SER A 183 -2.46 12.58 -1.51
N SER A 184 -1.44 11.73 -1.41
CA SER A 184 -0.96 11.21 -0.13
C SER A 184 -0.35 12.32 0.74
N GLY A 185 0.41 13.23 0.15
CA GLY A 185 0.94 14.40 0.86
C GLY A 185 -0.14 15.36 1.34
N LEU A 186 -1.17 15.61 0.53
CA LEU A 186 -2.33 16.42 0.91
C LEU A 186 -3.15 15.76 2.03
N TRP A 187 -3.30 14.43 1.99
CA TRP A 187 -3.92 13.68 3.07
C TRP A 187 -3.12 13.80 4.37
N ASN A 188 -1.81 13.59 4.33
CA ASN A 188 -0.94 13.75 5.49
C ASN A 188 -1.00 15.18 6.04
N TYR A 189 -1.04 16.19 5.15
CA TYR A 189 -1.19 17.58 5.55
C TYR A 189 -2.54 17.83 6.24
N HIS A 190 -3.63 17.28 5.72
CA HIS A 190 -4.95 17.35 6.35
C HIS A 190 -4.91 16.78 7.78
N LEU A 191 -4.30 15.62 7.98
CA LEU A 191 -4.16 14.99 9.31
C LEU A 191 -3.32 15.82 10.31
N SER A 192 -2.56 16.80 9.84
CA SER A 192 -1.78 17.68 10.74
C SER A 192 -2.64 18.75 11.42
N PHE A 193 -3.92 18.87 11.05
CA PHE A 193 -4.88 19.84 11.57
C PHE A 193 -6.10 19.20 12.24
N THR A 194 -6.15 17.87 12.27
CA THR A 194 -7.20 17.06 12.93
C THR A 194 -6.61 16.31 14.12
#